data_3b581b2bcf462eeb3cde8d3061f432cc
#
_entry.id   3b581b2bcf462eeb3cde8d3061f432cc
#
_cell.length_a   1.000
_cell.length_b   1.000
_cell.length_c   1.000
_cell.angle_alpha   90.00
_cell.angle_beta   90.00
_cell.angle_gamma   90.00
#
_symmetry.space_group_name_H-M   'P 1'
#
loop_
_entity.id
_entity.type
_entity.pdbx_description
1 polymer ?
#
loop_
_entity_poly.entity_id
_entity_poly.type
_entity_poly.pdbx_seq_one_letter_code
_entity_poly.pdbx_strand_id
1 'polypeptide(L)'
;MSSEGLHAPRQRLTVHTLTHHQAIASLMEELEAVDWYRQRADDCEDAALKEILLHNMREEMEHACMIMEWLRRNDADWATEFSTYLFTKAPITEVEDELTGDGGKAAADNEKDDGMPAPRRQGPARTFTVGPLKD
;
A
#
# COMPACT_ATOMS: atom_id res chain seq x y z
N MET A 1 14.26 13.13 5.55
CA MET A 1 14.88 12.15 6.49
C MET A 1 15.19 10.89 5.72
N SER A 2 16.38 10.34 5.90
CA SER A 2 16.71 9.07 5.24
C SER A 2 15.91 7.96 5.87
N SER A 3 15.13 7.22 5.07
CA SER A 3 14.37 6.04 5.48
C SER A 3 15.25 4.84 5.90
N GLU A 4 16.56 4.96 5.71
CA GLU A 4 17.55 3.91 6.01
C GLU A 4 18.10 3.95 7.44
N GLY A 5 17.71 4.94 8.25
CA GLY A 5 18.24 5.12 9.61
C GLY A 5 17.75 4.04 10.58
N LEU A 6 18.67 3.28 11.13
CA LEU A 6 18.41 2.43 12.28
C LEU A 6 18.56 3.23 13.59
N HIS A 7 17.59 3.09 14.50
CA HIS A 7 17.59 3.75 15.81
C HIS A 7 18.24 2.91 16.92
N ALA A 8 18.77 1.75 16.57
CA ALA A 8 19.52 0.87 17.46
C ALA A 8 20.64 0.17 16.67
N PRO A 9 21.69 -0.30 17.34
CA PRO A 9 22.72 -1.10 16.69
C PRO A 9 22.11 -2.34 16.01
N ARG A 10 22.48 -2.57 14.74
CA ARG A 10 21.95 -3.68 13.92
C ARG A 10 22.02 -5.03 14.63
N GLN A 11 23.07 -5.27 15.40
CA GLN A 11 23.28 -6.54 16.11
C GLN A 11 22.29 -6.79 17.25
N ARG A 12 21.58 -5.77 17.70
CA ARG A 12 20.52 -5.86 18.71
C ARG A 12 19.12 -5.97 18.12
N LEU A 13 18.99 -5.84 16.80
CA LEU A 13 17.70 -5.95 16.11
C LEU A 13 17.48 -7.39 15.65
N THR A 14 16.25 -7.87 15.79
CA THR A 14 15.86 -9.18 15.28
C THR A 14 15.79 -9.17 13.75
N VAL A 15 15.91 -10.35 13.13
CA VAL A 15 15.69 -10.50 11.68
C VAL A 15 14.31 -10.01 11.27
N HIS A 16 13.30 -10.30 12.09
CA HIS A 16 11.93 -9.82 11.86
C HIS A 16 11.86 -8.29 11.80
N THR A 17 12.44 -7.59 12.78
CA THR A 17 12.49 -6.13 12.80
C THR A 17 13.22 -5.56 11.57
N LEU A 18 14.34 -6.16 11.19
CA LEU A 18 15.10 -5.73 10.03
C LEU A 18 14.33 -5.95 8.71
N THR A 19 13.64 -7.05 8.58
CA THR A 19 12.80 -7.33 7.40
C THR A 19 11.61 -6.36 7.32
N HIS A 20 10.97 -6.07 8.46
CA HIS A 20 9.89 -5.07 8.54
C HIS A 20 10.42 -3.66 8.24
N HIS A 21 11.61 -3.33 8.71
CA HIS A 21 12.26 -2.07 8.36
C HIS A 21 12.44 -1.92 6.84
N GLN A 22 12.92 -2.96 6.16
CA GLN A 22 13.04 -2.94 4.69
C GLN A 22 11.70 -2.72 4.00
N ALA A 23 10.65 -3.39 4.45
CA ALA A 23 9.30 -3.21 3.91
C ALA A 23 8.78 -1.79 4.15
N ILE A 24 8.91 -1.28 5.37
CA ILE A 24 8.45 0.08 5.73
C ILE A 24 9.25 1.15 4.99
N ALA A 25 10.57 1.01 4.90
CA ALA A 25 11.41 1.94 4.14
C ALA A 25 11.00 1.98 2.66
N SER A 26 10.76 0.82 2.04
CA SER A 26 10.26 0.74 0.66
C SER A 26 8.87 1.38 0.54
N LEU A 27 7.95 1.13 1.47
CA LEU A 27 6.63 1.75 1.47
C LEU A 27 6.70 3.28 1.56
N MET A 28 7.61 3.81 2.38
CA MET A 28 7.83 5.25 2.50
C MET A 28 8.30 5.85 1.17
N GLU A 29 9.18 5.17 0.45
CA GLU A 29 9.69 5.59 -0.86
C GLU A 29 8.58 5.60 -1.91
N GLU A 30 7.71 4.58 -1.95
CA GLU A 30 6.56 4.53 -2.85
C GLU A 30 5.56 5.66 -2.56
N LEU A 31 5.25 5.91 -1.29
CA LEU A 31 4.34 6.99 -0.89
C LEU A 31 4.91 8.37 -1.24
N GLU A 32 6.20 8.59 -1.05
CA GLU A 32 6.90 9.81 -1.45
C GLU A 32 6.83 9.99 -2.97
N ALA A 33 7.06 8.93 -3.74
CA ALA A 33 6.97 8.96 -5.19
C ALA A 33 5.55 9.29 -5.68
N VAL A 34 4.51 8.72 -5.07
CA VAL A 34 3.11 9.07 -5.37
C VAL A 34 2.86 10.56 -5.19
N ASP A 35 3.30 11.14 -4.07
CA ASP A 35 3.13 12.57 -3.77
C ASP A 35 3.88 13.44 -4.79
N TRP A 36 5.12 13.13 -5.09
CA TRP A 36 5.94 13.89 -6.03
C TRP A 36 5.42 13.81 -7.46
N TYR A 37 5.00 12.65 -7.94
CA TYR A 37 4.40 12.53 -9.27
C TYR A 37 3.11 13.33 -9.40
N ARG A 38 2.28 13.37 -8.35
CA ARG A 38 1.07 14.19 -8.34
C ARG A 38 1.38 15.67 -8.45
N GLN A 39 2.32 16.17 -7.67
CA GLN A 39 2.73 17.57 -7.70
C GLN A 39 3.30 17.95 -9.08
N ARG A 40 4.16 17.09 -9.63
CA ARG A 40 4.73 17.30 -10.97
C ARG A 40 3.66 17.29 -12.06
N ALA A 41 2.68 16.41 -11.96
CA ALA A 41 1.59 16.33 -12.92
C ALA A 41 0.69 17.58 -12.87
N ASP A 42 0.47 18.14 -11.69
CA ASP A 42 -0.32 19.38 -11.55
C ASP A 42 0.40 20.59 -12.15
N ASP A 43 1.71 20.67 -12.02
CA ASP A 43 2.55 21.75 -12.57
C ASP A 43 2.87 21.58 -14.08
N CYS A 44 2.66 20.40 -14.64
CA CYS A 44 3.06 20.07 -15.99
C CYS A 44 2.08 20.62 -17.04
N GLU A 45 2.56 21.49 -17.94
CA GLU A 45 1.77 22.05 -19.04
C GLU A 45 1.74 21.13 -20.29
N ASP A 46 2.73 20.24 -20.45
CA ASP A 46 2.76 19.30 -21.56
C ASP A 46 1.80 18.13 -21.28
N ALA A 47 0.79 17.98 -22.11
CA ALA A 47 -0.27 16.98 -21.90
C ALA A 47 0.25 15.54 -21.97
N ALA A 48 1.18 15.24 -22.88
CA ALA A 48 1.73 13.92 -23.03
C ALA A 48 2.61 13.53 -21.83
N LEU A 49 3.45 14.45 -21.36
CA LEU A 49 4.26 14.25 -20.16
C LEU A 49 3.38 14.11 -18.91
N LYS A 50 2.35 14.91 -18.78
CA LYS A 50 1.39 14.84 -17.67
C LYS A 50 0.74 13.46 -17.58
N GLU A 51 0.35 12.86 -18.69
CA GLU A 51 -0.21 11.51 -18.72
C GLU A 51 0.79 10.45 -18.22
N ILE A 52 2.07 10.60 -18.61
CA ILE A 52 3.15 9.70 -18.13
C ILE A 52 3.33 9.84 -16.61
N LEU A 53 3.37 11.07 -16.10
CA LEU A 53 3.51 11.32 -14.66
C LEU A 53 2.34 10.74 -13.86
N LEU A 54 1.11 10.89 -14.34
CA LEU A 54 -0.07 10.29 -13.71
C LEU A 54 -0.09 8.76 -13.83
N HIS A 55 0.42 8.20 -14.92
CA HIS A 55 0.60 6.76 -15.07
C HIS A 55 1.58 6.23 -14.01
N ASN A 56 2.76 6.82 -13.92
CA ASN A 56 3.79 6.44 -12.95
C ASN A 56 3.26 6.56 -11.51
N MET A 57 2.53 7.62 -11.20
CA MET A 57 1.89 7.77 -9.89
C MET A 57 0.99 6.58 -9.53
N ARG A 58 0.23 6.05 -10.48
CA ARG A 58 -0.64 4.88 -10.24
C ARG A 58 0.16 3.59 -10.05
N GLU A 59 1.27 3.44 -10.76
CA GLU A 59 2.20 2.33 -10.57
C GLU A 59 2.78 2.34 -9.15
N GLU A 60 3.18 3.51 -8.64
CA GLU A 60 3.70 3.62 -7.27
C GLU A 60 2.60 3.36 -6.21
N MET A 61 1.34 3.71 -6.48
CA MET A 61 0.22 3.30 -5.62
C MET A 61 0.04 1.78 -5.58
N GLU A 62 0.19 1.10 -6.72
CA GLU A 62 0.14 -0.36 -6.79
C GLU A 62 1.28 -0.98 -5.97
N HIS A 63 2.51 -0.49 -6.14
CA HIS A 63 3.67 -0.95 -5.38
C HIS A 63 3.48 -0.76 -3.87
N ALA A 64 2.98 0.40 -3.45
CA ALA A 64 2.66 0.65 -2.04
C ALA A 64 1.64 -0.36 -1.50
N CYS A 65 0.58 -0.66 -2.26
CA CYS A 65 -0.42 -1.65 -1.87
C CYS A 65 0.16 -3.07 -1.75
N MET A 66 1.09 -3.46 -2.62
CA MET A 66 1.78 -4.75 -2.50
C MET A 66 2.54 -4.87 -1.18
N ILE A 67 3.25 -3.81 -0.78
CA ILE A 67 4.00 -3.79 0.48
C ILE A 67 3.06 -3.80 1.68
N MET A 68 1.98 -3.03 1.65
CA MET A 68 0.96 -3.04 2.70
C MET A 68 0.36 -4.43 2.89
N GLU A 69 0.07 -5.16 1.81
CA GLU A 69 -0.44 -6.52 1.89
C GLU A 69 0.60 -7.50 2.45
N TRP A 70 1.88 -7.31 2.11
CA TRP A 70 2.95 -8.07 2.72
C TRP A 70 3.02 -7.84 4.24
N LEU A 71 2.92 -6.58 4.70
CA LEU A 71 2.87 -6.24 6.12
C LEU A 71 1.69 -6.91 6.82
N ARG A 72 0.51 -6.87 6.21
CA ARG A 72 -0.70 -7.52 6.74
C ARG A 72 -0.50 -9.02 6.93
N ARG A 73 0.15 -9.70 5.98
CA ARG A 73 0.38 -11.15 6.04
C ARG A 73 1.44 -11.57 7.04
N ASN A 74 2.38 -10.68 7.34
CA ASN A 74 3.57 -10.99 8.14
C ASN A 74 3.58 -10.34 9.53
N ASP A 75 2.55 -9.58 9.87
CA ASP A 75 2.44 -8.90 11.16
C ASP A 75 0.98 -8.85 11.61
N ALA A 76 0.69 -9.47 12.76
CA ALA A 76 -0.66 -9.58 13.30
C ALA A 76 -1.24 -8.23 13.71
N ASP A 77 -0.41 -7.29 14.16
CA ASP A 77 -0.86 -5.95 14.54
C ASP A 77 -1.28 -5.14 13.30
N TRP A 78 -0.51 -5.19 12.22
CA TRP A 78 -0.92 -4.63 10.93
C TRP A 78 -2.21 -5.27 10.40
N ALA A 79 -2.35 -6.58 10.50
CA ALA A 79 -3.57 -7.27 10.09
C ALA A 79 -4.79 -6.80 10.88
N THR A 80 -4.64 -6.60 12.18
CA THR A 80 -5.70 -6.09 13.06
C THR A 80 -6.10 -4.67 12.68
N GLU A 81 -5.15 -3.77 12.54
CA GLU A 81 -5.43 -2.37 12.20
C GLU A 81 -6.05 -2.24 10.80
N PHE A 82 -5.56 -2.96 9.81
CA PHE A 82 -6.15 -2.95 8.48
C PHE A 82 -7.59 -3.48 8.46
N SER A 83 -7.88 -4.56 9.17
CA SER A 83 -9.24 -5.09 9.26
C SER A 83 -10.20 -4.17 10.03
N THR A 84 -9.67 -3.37 10.94
CA THR A 84 -10.44 -2.41 11.72
C THR A 84 -10.83 -1.17 10.90
N TYR A 85 -9.90 -0.60 10.16
CA TYR A 85 -10.09 0.71 9.54
C TYR A 85 -10.35 0.66 8.03
N LEU A 86 -9.75 -0.28 7.30
CA LEU A 86 -9.87 -0.32 5.85
C LEU A 86 -11.24 -0.84 5.42
N PHE A 87 -11.77 -0.25 4.36
CA PHE A 87 -13.09 -0.57 3.78
C PHE A 87 -14.29 -0.31 4.70
N THR A 88 -14.12 0.44 5.77
CA THR A 88 -15.21 0.89 6.63
C THR A 88 -15.95 2.08 6.00
N LYS A 89 -17.19 2.33 6.45
CA LYS A 89 -18.05 3.41 5.95
C LYS A 89 -18.33 4.49 7.00
N ALA A 90 -18.16 4.17 8.27
CA ALA A 90 -18.32 5.12 9.36
C ALA A 90 -17.23 6.21 9.31
N PRO A 91 -17.45 7.38 9.92
CA PRO A 91 -16.38 8.35 10.10
C PRO A 91 -15.18 7.70 10.78
N ILE A 92 -13.98 7.90 10.23
CA ILE A 92 -12.76 7.14 10.61
C ILE A 92 -12.46 7.27 12.10
N THR A 93 -12.64 8.46 12.67
CA THR A 93 -12.41 8.71 14.11
C THR A 93 -13.43 8.03 15.02
N GLU A 94 -14.64 7.79 14.54
CA GLU A 94 -15.68 7.09 15.30
C GLU A 94 -15.44 5.57 15.33
N VAL A 95 -14.73 5.01 14.37
CA VAL A 95 -14.34 3.58 14.34
C VAL A 95 -13.49 3.23 15.57
N GLU A 96 -12.60 4.12 15.99
CA GLU A 96 -11.79 3.95 17.19
C GLU A 96 -12.67 3.96 18.46
N ASP A 97 -13.64 4.88 18.55
CA ASP A 97 -14.52 5.02 19.70
C ASP A 97 -15.40 3.78 19.90
N GLU A 98 -15.88 3.15 18.85
CA GLU A 98 -16.65 1.91 18.93
C GLU A 98 -15.85 0.73 19.51
N LEU A 99 -14.54 0.71 19.31
CA LEU A 99 -13.64 -0.32 19.83
C LEU A 99 -13.25 -0.10 21.30
N THR A 100 -13.16 1.17 21.72
CA THR A 100 -12.77 1.55 23.09
C THR A 100 -13.98 1.75 24.01
N GLY A 101 -15.16 1.92 23.46
CA GLY A 101 -16.39 2.35 24.16
C GLY A 101 -17.26 1.26 24.76
N ASP A 102 -16.95 -0.05 24.63
CA ASP A 102 -17.67 -1.11 25.39
C ASP A 102 -16.82 -2.38 25.58
N GLY A 103 -16.40 -2.57 26.80
CA GLY A 103 -15.94 -3.86 27.27
C GLY A 103 -17.10 -4.85 27.38
N GLY A 104 -17.42 -5.54 26.30
CA GLY A 104 -18.31 -6.70 26.38
C GLY A 104 -19.32 -6.86 25.27
N LYS A 105 -18.99 -7.58 24.25
CA LYS A 105 -19.64 -8.83 23.82
C LYS A 105 -19.16 -9.21 22.44
N ALA A 106 -18.42 -10.31 22.39
CA ALA A 106 -18.36 -11.11 21.20
C ALA A 106 -19.78 -11.56 20.82
N ALA A 107 -20.21 -11.24 19.63
CA ALA A 107 -21.29 -11.94 18.96
C ALA A 107 -20.75 -12.34 17.58
N ALA A 108 -20.49 -13.62 17.48
CA ALA A 108 -20.40 -14.31 16.21
C ALA A 108 -21.73 -14.19 15.47
N ASP A 109 -21.64 -14.38 14.17
CA ASP A 109 -22.67 -14.53 13.17
C ASP A 109 -23.14 -13.27 12.45
N ASN A 110 -22.61 -13.07 11.25
CA ASN A 110 -23.42 -13.31 10.07
C ASN A 110 -22.60 -13.25 8.78
N GLU A 111 -22.49 -14.40 8.14
CA GLU A 111 -22.33 -14.48 6.71
C GLU A 111 -23.45 -13.70 6.04
N LYS A 112 -23.09 -12.65 5.30
CA LYS A 112 -23.80 -12.27 4.08
C LYS A 112 -22.78 -11.80 3.07
N ASP A 113 -22.52 -12.71 2.16
CA ASP A 113 -22.07 -12.47 0.81
C ASP A 113 -22.92 -11.35 0.18
N ASP A 114 -22.32 -10.18 0.06
CA ASP A 114 -22.84 -9.11 -0.78
C ASP A 114 -21.71 -8.53 -1.62
N GLY A 115 -21.48 -9.20 -2.75
CA GLY A 115 -21.13 -8.56 -3.99
C GLY A 115 -19.89 -7.66 -3.99
N MET A 116 -18.71 -8.18 -3.73
CA MET A 116 -17.49 -7.58 -4.26
C MET A 116 -17.56 -7.60 -5.79
N PRO A 117 -17.39 -6.47 -6.48
CA PRO A 117 -17.18 -6.53 -7.92
C PRO A 117 -15.92 -7.34 -8.19
N ALA A 118 -16.06 -8.38 -9.00
CA ALA A 118 -14.97 -9.25 -9.39
C ALA A 118 -13.78 -8.41 -9.90
N PRO A 119 -12.54 -8.75 -9.53
CA PRO A 119 -11.36 -8.07 -10.04
C PRO A 119 -11.40 -8.16 -11.57
N ARG A 120 -11.25 -7.02 -12.23
CA ARG A 120 -11.10 -6.97 -13.68
C ARG A 120 -9.96 -7.90 -14.07
N ARG A 121 -10.27 -8.91 -14.85
CA ARG A 121 -9.28 -9.77 -15.47
C ARG A 121 -8.33 -8.88 -16.27
N GLN A 122 -7.10 -8.78 -15.82
CA GLN A 122 -6.03 -8.23 -16.63
C GLN A 122 -5.91 -9.11 -17.85
N GLY A 123 -5.97 -8.50 -19.02
CA GLY A 123 -5.68 -9.18 -20.28
C GLY A 123 -4.24 -9.69 -20.27
N PRO A 124 -3.91 -10.65 -21.15
CA PRO A 124 -2.61 -11.30 -21.15
C PRO A 124 -1.49 -10.27 -21.25
N ALA A 125 -0.48 -10.42 -20.39
CA ALA A 125 0.73 -9.63 -20.39
C ALA A 125 1.29 -9.54 -21.83
N ARG A 126 1.40 -8.33 -22.34
CA ARG A 126 2.10 -8.10 -23.61
C ARG A 126 3.58 -8.34 -23.36
N THR A 127 4.06 -9.47 -23.83
CA THR A 127 5.49 -9.73 -23.91
C THR A 127 6.11 -8.74 -24.90
N PHE A 128 6.91 -7.83 -24.38
CA PHE A 128 7.77 -7.00 -25.21
C PHE A 128 8.90 -7.87 -25.76
N THR A 129 8.79 -8.24 -27.03
CA THR A 129 9.91 -8.85 -27.75
C THR A 129 10.77 -7.72 -28.30
N VAL A 130 11.94 -7.52 -27.71
CA VAL A 130 12.96 -6.64 -28.27
C VAL A 130 13.52 -7.36 -29.50
N GLY A 131 13.19 -6.88 -30.69
CA GLY A 131 13.78 -7.38 -31.94
C GLY A 131 15.26 -7.01 -32.00
N PRO A 132 16.08 -7.83 -32.71
CA PRO A 132 17.51 -7.58 -32.84
C PRO A 132 17.77 -6.28 -33.60
N LEU A 133 18.67 -5.45 -33.06
CA LEU A 133 19.27 -4.31 -33.74
C LEU A 133 20.03 -4.88 -34.98
N LYS A 134 19.65 -4.39 -36.15
CA LYS A 134 20.45 -4.62 -37.37
C LYS A 134 21.60 -3.61 -37.38
N ASP A 135 22.81 -4.14 -37.65
CA ASP A 135 24.04 -3.41 -37.94
C ASP A 135 23.87 -2.46 -39.13
#